data_f1f89bed88967d2632f21434b14f2eab
#
_entry.id   f1f89bed88967d2632f21434b14f2eab
#
_cell.length_a   1.000
_cell.length_b   1.000
_cell.length_c   1.000
_cell.angle_alpha   90.00
_cell.angle_beta   90.00
_cell.angle_gamma   90.00
#
_symmetry.space_group_name_H-M   'P 1'
#
loop_
_entity.id
_entity.type
_entity.pdbx_description
1 polymer ?
#
loop_
_entity_poly.entity_id
_entity_poly.type
_entity_poly.pdbx_seq_one_letter_code
_entity_poly.pdbx_strand_id
1 'polypeptide(L)'
;GLMSVTGEPGHNPVKVGVPVTDLGAGLFALAGILAAVIHRSHSGRGQHVDTSLVEAGVALSVWEATEFFSGAGVPGPMGSAHRMSAPYQAIRCADGFITLAAANAVKRLNTIQGKRLRTD
;
A
#
# COMPACT_ATOMS: atom_id res chain seq x y z
N GLY A 1 5.61 7.44 -9.55
CA GLY A 1 5.36 6.01 -9.38
C GLY A 1 5.72 5.52 -7.97
N LEU A 2 5.85 4.20 -7.77
CA LEU A 2 6.09 3.63 -6.43
C LEU A 2 7.30 4.24 -5.70
N MET A 3 8.35 4.60 -6.42
CA MET A 3 9.52 5.27 -5.82
C MET A 3 9.20 6.64 -5.24
N SER A 4 8.30 7.40 -5.85
CA SER A 4 7.98 8.75 -5.37
C SER A 4 7.14 8.77 -4.09
N VAL A 5 6.54 7.65 -3.73
CA VAL A 5 5.75 7.47 -2.50
C VAL A 5 6.45 6.58 -1.46
N THR A 6 7.67 6.12 -1.77
CA THR A 6 8.46 5.24 -0.90
C THR A 6 9.65 6.00 -0.32
N GLY A 7 9.86 5.90 0.99
CA GLY A 7 10.97 6.53 1.71
C GLY A 7 10.51 7.54 2.75
N GLU A 8 11.47 8.27 3.31
CA GLU A 8 11.21 9.32 4.29
C GLU A 8 10.89 10.66 3.61
N PRO A 9 9.99 11.47 4.19
CA PRO A 9 9.69 12.81 3.67
C PRO A 9 10.94 13.67 3.52
N GLY A 10 11.06 14.36 2.39
CA GLY A 10 12.18 15.27 2.11
C GLY A 10 13.49 14.58 1.68
N HIS A 11 13.49 13.27 1.57
CA HIS A 11 14.64 12.50 1.07
C HIS A 11 14.48 12.10 -0.42
N ASN A 12 15.56 11.61 -1.01
CA ASN A 12 15.52 11.11 -2.38
C ASN A 12 14.58 9.90 -2.49
N PRO A 13 13.85 9.78 -3.62
CA PRO A 13 13.03 8.60 -3.89
C PRO A 13 13.84 7.30 -3.81
N VAL A 14 13.29 6.30 -3.14
CA VAL A 14 13.94 4.99 -3.00
C VAL A 14 13.09 3.89 -3.64
N LYS A 15 13.76 2.87 -4.16
CA LYS A 15 13.09 1.70 -4.71
C LYS A 15 12.48 0.87 -3.58
N VAL A 16 11.27 0.34 -3.81
CA VAL A 16 10.70 -0.71 -2.95
C VAL A 16 11.65 -1.91 -2.93
N GLY A 17 11.96 -2.44 -1.76
CA GLY A 17 12.96 -3.49 -1.57
C GLY A 17 12.64 -4.79 -2.31
N VAL A 18 11.36 -5.15 -2.44
CA VAL A 18 10.90 -6.35 -3.16
C VAL A 18 10.42 -5.99 -4.56
N PRO A 19 10.42 -6.93 -5.53
CA PRO A 19 9.94 -6.71 -6.90
C PRO A 19 8.40 -6.73 -6.95
N VAL A 20 7.76 -5.73 -6.30
CA VAL A 20 6.31 -5.70 -6.08
C VAL A 20 5.51 -5.63 -7.38
N THR A 21 6.01 -4.93 -8.40
CA THR A 21 5.34 -4.83 -9.71
C THR A 21 5.40 -6.15 -10.48
N ASP A 22 6.52 -6.85 -10.40
CA ASP A 22 6.71 -8.16 -11.05
C ASP A 22 5.78 -9.20 -10.42
N LEU A 23 5.78 -9.26 -9.09
CA LEU A 23 4.89 -10.16 -8.35
C LEU A 23 3.42 -9.79 -8.57
N GLY A 24 3.08 -8.51 -8.57
CA GLY A 24 1.73 -8.02 -8.85
C GLY A 24 1.26 -8.38 -10.26
N ALA A 25 2.08 -8.13 -11.27
CA ALA A 25 1.75 -8.50 -12.66
C ALA A 25 1.55 -10.01 -12.81
N GLY A 26 2.40 -10.83 -12.16
CA GLY A 26 2.23 -12.27 -12.13
C GLY A 26 0.92 -12.73 -11.50
N LEU A 27 0.51 -12.12 -10.38
CA LEU A 27 -0.76 -12.42 -9.71
C LEU A 27 -1.97 -11.98 -10.56
N PHE A 28 -1.92 -10.81 -11.20
CA PHE A 28 -2.97 -10.35 -12.10
C PHE A 28 -3.05 -11.23 -13.35
N ALA A 29 -1.91 -11.64 -13.91
CA ALA A 29 -1.88 -12.61 -15.02
C ALA A 29 -2.53 -13.93 -14.62
N LEU A 30 -2.20 -14.47 -13.45
CA LEU A 30 -2.81 -15.70 -12.93
C LEU A 30 -4.33 -15.56 -12.81
N ALA A 31 -4.81 -14.48 -12.21
CA ALA A 31 -6.25 -14.24 -12.07
C ALA A 31 -6.96 -14.14 -13.45
N GLY A 32 -6.35 -13.39 -14.37
CA GLY A 32 -6.86 -13.26 -15.74
C GLY A 32 -6.89 -14.58 -16.50
N ILE A 33 -5.84 -15.39 -16.38
CA ILE A 33 -5.77 -16.73 -17.02
C ILE A 33 -6.85 -17.65 -16.45
N LEU A 34 -7.04 -17.67 -15.13
CA LEU A 34 -8.10 -18.48 -14.52
C LEU A 34 -9.49 -18.06 -14.98
N ALA A 35 -9.74 -16.74 -15.06
CA ALA A 35 -10.99 -16.20 -15.60
C ALA A 35 -11.19 -16.60 -17.08
N ALA A 36 -10.13 -16.55 -17.88
CA ALA A 36 -10.15 -16.95 -19.28
C ALA A 36 -10.43 -18.45 -19.45
N VAL A 37 -9.88 -19.30 -18.59
CA VAL A 37 -10.14 -20.76 -18.59
C VAL A 37 -11.60 -21.05 -18.23
N ILE A 38 -12.15 -20.38 -17.21
CA ILE A 38 -13.56 -20.50 -16.83
C ILE A 38 -14.47 -20.06 -18.00
N HIS A 39 -14.18 -18.91 -18.60
CA HIS A 39 -14.92 -18.45 -19.77
C HIS A 39 -14.87 -19.46 -20.92
N ARG A 40 -13.69 -20.01 -21.20
CA ARG A 40 -13.50 -21.03 -22.24
C ARG A 40 -14.33 -22.29 -21.98
N SER A 41 -14.46 -22.71 -20.71
CA SER A 41 -15.24 -23.92 -20.37
C SER A 41 -16.73 -23.77 -20.71
N HIS A 42 -17.27 -22.55 -20.72
CA HIS A 42 -18.67 -22.29 -21.07
C HIS A 42 -18.87 -21.90 -22.54
N SER A 43 -17.94 -21.12 -23.09
CA SER A 43 -18.07 -20.56 -24.44
C SER A 43 -17.39 -21.37 -25.56
N GLY A 44 -16.50 -22.30 -25.20
CA GLY A 44 -15.61 -22.99 -26.13
C GLY A 44 -14.51 -22.11 -26.74
N ARG A 45 -14.42 -20.80 -26.37
CA ARG A 45 -13.53 -19.83 -26.98
C ARG A 45 -12.48 -19.36 -25.98
N GLY A 46 -11.22 -19.42 -26.38
CA GLY A 46 -10.11 -18.81 -25.64
C GLY A 46 -10.04 -17.30 -25.85
N GLN A 47 -9.23 -16.62 -25.02
CA GLN A 47 -8.96 -15.20 -25.15
C GLN A 47 -7.52 -14.90 -24.77
N HIS A 48 -7.01 -13.78 -25.26
CA HIS A 48 -5.71 -13.23 -24.87
C HIS A 48 -5.85 -12.51 -23.52
N VAL A 49 -4.87 -12.72 -22.64
CA VAL A 49 -4.75 -12.01 -21.36
C VAL A 49 -3.46 -11.23 -21.40
N ASP A 50 -3.56 -9.93 -21.27
CA ASP A 50 -2.41 -9.00 -21.22
C ASP A 50 -2.34 -8.34 -19.84
N THR A 51 -1.13 -8.20 -19.31
CA THR A 51 -0.82 -7.49 -18.07
C THR A 51 0.54 -6.83 -18.19
N SER A 52 0.73 -5.71 -17.51
CA SER A 52 2.01 -5.03 -17.47
C SER A 52 2.47 -4.70 -16.06
N LEU A 53 3.78 -4.49 -15.88
CA LEU A 53 4.36 -4.04 -14.61
C LEU A 53 3.81 -2.66 -14.21
N VAL A 54 3.56 -1.79 -15.18
CA VAL A 54 3.04 -0.44 -14.93
C VAL A 54 1.60 -0.51 -14.41
N GLU A 55 0.74 -1.28 -15.07
CA GLU A 55 -0.64 -1.48 -14.64
C GLU A 55 -0.73 -2.10 -13.25
N ALA A 56 0.11 -3.12 -12.98
CA ALA A 56 0.22 -3.72 -11.66
C ALA A 56 0.65 -2.69 -10.61
N GLY A 57 1.63 -1.84 -10.91
CA GLY A 57 2.08 -0.77 -10.03
C GLY A 57 1.00 0.26 -9.72
N VAL A 58 0.23 0.67 -10.74
CA VAL A 58 -0.91 1.59 -10.56
C VAL A 58 -2.01 0.93 -9.74
N ALA A 59 -2.38 -0.31 -10.03
CA ALA A 59 -3.41 -1.04 -9.30
C ALA A 59 -3.06 -1.23 -7.82
N LEU A 60 -1.77 -1.44 -7.50
CA LEU A 60 -1.29 -1.59 -6.12
C LEU A 60 -1.18 -0.24 -5.38
N SER A 61 -1.16 0.89 -6.09
CA SER A 61 -1.12 2.25 -5.52
C SER A 61 -2.52 2.80 -5.26
N VAL A 62 -3.42 2.02 -4.69
CA VAL A 62 -4.86 2.34 -4.54
C VAL A 62 -5.08 3.69 -3.84
N TRP A 63 -4.41 3.92 -2.71
CA TRP A 63 -4.59 5.15 -1.94
C TRP A 63 -3.94 6.36 -2.59
N GLU A 64 -2.72 6.21 -3.08
CA GLU A 64 -1.96 7.25 -3.76
C GLU A 64 -2.64 7.66 -5.07
N ALA A 65 -3.12 6.70 -5.84
CA ALA A 65 -3.87 6.96 -7.06
C ALA A 65 -5.20 7.67 -6.76
N THR A 66 -5.93 7.24 -5.72
CA THR A 66 -7.18 7.89 -5.29
C THR A 66 -6.94 9.32 -4.83
N GLU A 67 -5.89 9.57 -4.04
CA GLU A 67 -5.50 10.90 -3.58
C GLU A 67 -5.21 11.82 -4.78
N PHE A 68 -4.41 11.35 -5.73
CA PHE A 68 -4.08 12.10 -6.94
C PHE A 68 -5.32 12.42 -7.78
N PHE A 69 -6.15 11.43 -8.08
CA PHE A 69 -7.34 11.60 -8.92
C PHE A 69 -8.46 12.39 -8.25
N SER A 70 -8.49 12.46 -6.92
CA SER A 70 -9.43 13.32 -6.18
C SER A 70 -9.06 14.80 -6.21
N GLY A 71 -7.88 15.15 -6.75
CA GLY A 71 -7.38 16.52 -6.75
C GLY A 71 -6.75 16.98 -5.44
N ALA A 72 -6.52 16.05 -4.50
CA ALA A 72 -5.89 16.38 -3.21
C ALA A 72 -4.38 16.68 -3.32
N GLY A 73 -3.78 16.44 -4.48
CA GLY A 73 -2.38 16.74 -4.79
C GLY A 73 -1.59 15.51 -5.24
N VAL A 74 -0.29 15.69 -5.38
CA VAL A 74 0.63 14.59 -5.72
C VAL A 74 1.12 13.95 -4.42
N PRO A 75 0.80 12.68 -4.17
CA PRO A 75 1.22 12.01 -2.94
C PRO A 75 2.74 11.85 -2.89
N GLY A 76 3.31 12.10 -1.71
CA GLY A 76 4.72 11.91 -1.41
C GLY A 76 4.99 10.74 -0.45
N PRO A 77 6.27 10.49 -0.13
CA PRO A 77 6.65 9.48 0.85
C PRO A 77 6.25 9.90 2.26
N MET A 78 5.89 8.94 3.10
CA MET A 78 5.43 9.15 4.48
C MET A 78 6.25 8.34 5.51
N GLY A 79 7.41 7.82 5.12
CA GLY A 79 8.20 6.94 5.97
C GLY A 79 7.42 5.69 6.37
N SER A 80 7.31 5.46 7.67
CA SER A 80 6.54 4.34 8.23
C SER A 80 5.07 4.68 8.52
N ALA A 81 4.64 5.92 8.27
CA ALA A 81 3.27 6.34 8.57
C ALA A 81 2.27 5.83 7.55
N HIS A 82 1.09 5.45 8.04
CA HIS A 82 -0.02 5.05 7.18
C HIS A 82 -0.78 6.27 6.68
N ARG A 83 -1.04 6.33 5.37
CA ARG A 83 -1.67 7.48 4.70
C ARG A 83 -3.08 7.82 5.22
N MET A 84 -3.89 6.81 5.53
CA MET A 84 -5.30 6.98 5.86
C MET A 84 -5.61 6.78 7.36
N SER A 85 -4.64 6.44 8.20
CA SER A 85 -4.89 6.10 9.60
C SER A 85 -3.80 6.60 10.52
N ALA A 86 -4.18 7.22 11.66
CA ALA A 86 -3.26 7.67 12.70
C ALA A 86 -3.85 7.36 14.08
N PRO A 87 -3.03 6.97 15.07
CA PRO A 87 -1.62 6.60 14.95
C PRO A 87 -1.44 5.21 14.32
N TYR A 88 -0.70 5.15 13.21
CA TYR A 88 -0.33 3.91 12.53
C TYR A 88 1.03 4.11 11.88
N GLN A 89 2.09 3.86 12.66
CA GLN A 89 3.48 4.10 12.24
C GLN A 89 4.45 3.47 13.22
N ALA A 90 5.73 3.44 12.84
CA ALA A 90 6.81 3.21 13.78
C ALA A 90 7.10 4.49 14.59
N ILE A 91 7.28 4.34 15.90
CA ILE A 91 7.61 5.44 16.82
C ILE A 91 8.94 5.13 17.47
N ARG A 92 9.84 6.12 17.46
CA ARG A 92 11.15 5.98 18.11
C ARG A 92 11.00 5.93 19.62
N CYS A 93 11.70 4.98 20.24
CA CYS A 93 11.88 4.84 21.67
C CYS A 93 13.36 5.10 22.05
N ALA A 94 13.67 5.01 23.33
CA ALA A 94 15.04 5.23 23.81
C ALA A 94 16.05 4.23 23.24
N ASP A 95 15.63 2.99 23.04
CA ASP A 95 16.45 1.84 22.65
C ASP A 95 16.09 1.26 21.26
N GLY A 96 15.16 1.90 20.52
CA GLY A 96 14.75 1.37 19.22
C GLY A 96 13.47 1.97 18.67
N PHE A 97 12.62 1.12 18.10
CA PHE A 97 11.33 1.52 17.55
C PHE A 97 10.23 0.56 17.99
N ILE A 98 9.04 1.10 18.24
CA ILE A 98 7.81 0.32 18.38
C ILE A 98 6.87 0.63 17.22
N THR A 99 6.09 -0.35 16.79
CA THR A 99 5.03 -0.14 15.80
C THR A 99 3.68 0.01 16.48
N LEU A 100 2.92 1.01 16.07
CA LEU A 100 1.53 1.21 16.48
C LEU A 100 0.63 1.10 15.26
N ALA A 101 -0.52 0.43 15.42
CA ALA A 101 -1.54 0.32 14.39
C ALA A 101 -2.93 0.46 15.03
N ALA A 102 -3.47 1.68 15.03
CA ALA A 102 -4.80 1.98 15.56
C ALA A 102 -5.77 2.27 14.41
N ALA A 103 -6.26 1.22 13.77
CA ALA A 103 -7.06 1.31 12.56
C ALA A 103 -8.52 1.76 12.79
N ASN A 104 -9.00 1.78 14.02
CA ASN A 104 -10.35 2.23 14.35
C ASN A 104 -10.38 3.19 15.54
N ALA A 105 -11.52 3.88 15.75
CA ALA A 105 -11.68 4.90 16.79
C ALA A 105 -11.37 4.36 18.21
N VAL A 106 -11.82 3.15 18.53
CA VAL A 106 -11.62 2.53 19.85
C VAL A 106 -10.13 2.28 20.10
N LYS A 107 -9.41 1.73 19.12
CA LYS A 107 -7.96 1.52 19.23
C LYS A 107 -7.19 2.84 19.36
N ARG A 108 -7.62 3.88 18.62
CA ARG A 108 -7.02 5.24 18.74
C ARG A 108 -7.17 5.81 20.14
N LEU A 109 -8.37 5.74 20.72
CA LEU A 109 -8.65 6.23 22.07
C LEU A 109 -7.81 5.48 23.12
N ASN A 110 -7.78 4.15 23.07
CA ASN A 110 -7.00 3.34 24.00
C ASN A 110 -5.49 3.62 23.89
N THR A 111 -4.97 3.84 22.69
CA THR A 111 -3.57 4.18 22.47
C THR A 111 -3.23 5.54 23.07
N ILE A 112 -4.11 6.54 22.93
CA ILE A 112 -3.93 7.88 23.49
C ILE A 112 -4.00 7.83 25.03
N GLN A 113 -4.94 7.11 25.61
CA GLN A 113 -5.09 6.94 27.05
C GLN A 113 -3.91 6.21 27.67
N GLY A 114 -3.40 5.15 27.01
CA GLY A 114 -2.22 4.40 27.47
C GLY A 114 -0.95 5.25 27.53
N LYS A 115 -0.83 6.27 26.71
CA LYS A 115 0.29 7.25 26.78
C LYS A 115 0.21 8.21 27.98
N ARG A 116 -1.01 8.50 28.46
CA ARG A 116 -1.20 9.37 29.66
C ARG A 116 -0.83 8.69 30.98
N LEU A 117 -0.81 7.35 31.00
CA LEU A 117 -0.53 6.58 32.24
C LEU A 117 0.97 6.30 32.46
N ARG A 118 1.87 6.86 31.62
CA ARG A 118 3.33 6.64 31.71
C ARG A 118 4.16 7.92 31.76
N THR A 119 3.67 8.93 32.43
CA THR A 119 4.42 10.16 32.72
C THR A 119 4.61 10.34 34.24
N ASP A 120 4.97 9.26 34.93
CA ASP A 120 5.53 9.35 36.28
C ASP A 120 6.98 8.91 36.27
#